data_d27140b2b980f52820a8513f5ea0719b
#
_entry.id   d27140b2b980f52820a8513f5ea0719b
#
_cell.length_a   1.000
_cell.length_b   1.000
_cell.length_c   1.000
_cell.angle_alpha   90.00
_cell.angle_beta   90.00
_cell.angle_gamma   90.00
#
_symmetry.space_group_name_H-M   'P 1'
#
loop_
_entity.id
_entity.type
_entity.pdbx_description
1 polymer ?
#
loop_
_entity_poly.entity_id
_entity_poly.type
_entity_poly.pdbx_seq_one_letter_code
_entity_poly.pdbx_strand_id
1 'polypeptide(L)'
;MFFRQACLTLLYLAALCILSNATENWDQFRGPGEDGRAENAGLPTVWNEERNVAWKTPLQGKAWSSPVVWGDRVWVTNANVEGTKLSVLCLNKSNGKVLYDKLLWTVEKPQFCHAFNSYASPTPALEDGLVYLTFGSPYTACLRASDGEVVWKRTDFTCDHFRGAGSSPILHGDSLILNFDGADHQFVVALDKLTGKTLWKTPRSVDYRDLDASGKPKRDGDMRKAYGTPIMVKTPGGKSVLVSAGAMALYGYNPTTGKELWRVETIGTHSTSCRPVTGLGMVYTTMGFSKGILLAVRPDGEGHVTESHVAWRYTKAAPNKPSILIRGDLLFMIDDGGVAACLDARTGTEIWKKRIGGNFSASPIMAGGMIYLFDENGKGTVLAAERNFKVISTNELEAGCMGSPAVSGDMLIVRTKKALYGLRNQ
;
A
#
# COMPACT_ATOMS: atom_id res chain seq x y z
N MET A 1 9.25 23.34 -50.28
CA MET A 1 10.11 22.58 -49.35
C MET A 1 10.04 23.03 -47.89
N PHE A 2 9.45 24.21 -47.61
CA PHE A 2 9.32 24.79 -46.23
C PHE A 2 8.12 24.34 -45.42
N PHE A 3 7.04 23.80 -46.04
CA PHE A 3 5.83 23.38 -45.33
C PHE A 3 5.88 21.99 -44.70
N ARG A 4 6.82 21.11 -45.11
CA ARG A 4 6.95 19.76 -44.51
C ARG A 4 7.80 19.72 -43.21
N GLN A 5 8.70 20.69 -43.00
CA GLN A 5 9.50 20.76 -41.79
C GLN A 5 8.73 21.33 -40.59
N ALA A 6 7.77 22.23 -40.79
CA ALA A 6 6.95 22.80 -39.71
C ALA A 6 5.99 21.80 -39.08
N CYS A 7 5.45 20.83 -39.85
CA CYS A 7 4.56 19.79 -39.32
C CYS A 7 5.30 18.73 -38.49
N LEU A 8 6.57 18.41 -38.83
CA LEU A 8 7.35 17.44 -38.07
C LEU A 8 7.81 18.00 -36.71
N THR A 9 8.09 19.28 -36.63
CA THR A 9 8.51 19.95 -35.37
C THR A 9 7.35 20.09 -34.38
N LEU A 10 6.13 20.31 -34.86
CA LEU A 10 4.92 20.37 -34.03
C LEU A 10 4.50 18.98 -33.50
N LEU A 11 4.70 17.91 -34.27
CA LEU A 11 4.47 16.52 -33.81
C LEU A 11 5.49 16.07 -32.75
N TYR A 12 6.73 16.54 -32.82
CA TYR A 12 7.75 16.23 -31.82
C TYR A 12 7.52 16.98 -30.49
N LEU A 13 7.04 18.22 -30.52
CA LEU A 13 6.69 19.00 -29.32
C LEU A 13 5.42 18.46 -28.64
N ALA A 14 4.43 17.97 -29.38
CA ALA A 14 3.25 17.34 -28.83
C ALA A 14 3.56 15.98 -28.20
N ALA A 15 4.48 15.20 -28.75
CA ALA A 15 4.92 13.92 -28.20
C ALA A 15 5.74 14.08 -26.89
N LEU A 16 6.53 15.16 -26.75
CA LEU A 16 7.26 15.46 -25.51
C LEU A 16 6.35 15.92 -24.36
N CYS A 17 5.22 16.59 -24.66
CA CYS A 17 4.25 16.98 -23.62
C CYS A 17 3.44 15.80 -23.06
N ILE A 18 3.27 14.70 -23.81
CA ILE A 18 2.52 13.52 -23.35
C ILE A 18 3.38 12.63 -22.45
N LEU A 19 4.73 12.67 -22.58
CA LEU A 19 5.65 11.85 -21.76
C LEU A 19 5.90 12.40 -20.36
N SER A 20 5.55 13.67 -20.05
CA SER A 20 5.81 14.26 -18.73
C SER A 20 4.70 14.02 -17.70
N ASN A 21 3.49 13.62 -18.11
CA ASN A 21 2.33 13.50 -17.21
C ASN A 21 2.21 12.15 -16.49
N ALA A 22 2.90 11.11 -16.95
CA ALA A 22 2.78 9.76 -16.38
C ALA A 22 3.53 9.57 -15.04
N THR A 23 4.46 10.48 -14.69
CA THR A 23 5.28 10.40 -13.47
C THR A 23 4.77 11.30 -12.32
N GLU A 24 3.69 12.04 -12.51
CA GLU A 24 3.20 13.00 -11.51
C GLU A 24 2.16 12.42 -10.55
N ASN A 25 1.44 11.36 -10.92
CA ASN A 25 0.41 10.74 -10.11
C ASN A 25 0.97 9.62 -9.24
N TRP A 26 0.53 9.60 -7.98
CA TRP A 26 0.74 8.50 -7.01
C TRP A 26 -0.64 8.05 -6.55
N ASP A 27 -1.34 7.34 -7.40
CA ASP A 27 -2.78 7.17 -7.43
C ASP A 27 -3.34 6.17 -6.41
N GLN A 28 -2.47 5.39 -5.76
CA GLN A 28 -2.88 4.35 -4.79
C GLN A 28 -1.78 4.05 -3.79
N PHE A 29 -2.05 3.18 -2.82
CA PHE A 29 -1.03 2.68 -1.90
C PHE A 29 0.15 2.09 -2.66
N ARG A 30 1.36 2.65 -2.43
CA ARG A 30 2.62 2.32 -3.10
C ARG A 30 2.70 2.73 -4.59
N GLY A 31 1.85 3.66 -5.02
CA GLY A 31 1.92 4.31 -6.33
C GLY A 31 1.44 3.47 -7.51
N PRO A 32 1.59 4.00 -8.73
CA PRO A 32 1.00 3.43 -9.94
C PRO A 32 1.56 2.05 -10.32
N GLY A 33 2.81 1.77 -9.94
CA GLY A 33 3.43 0.44 -10.12
C GLY A 33 3.08 -0.55 -9.01
N GLU A 34 2.30 -0.16 -7.99
CA GLU A 34 1.94 -0.99 -6.83
C GLU A 34 3.13 -1.45 -5.97
N ASP A 35 4.34 -1.04 -6.30
CA ASP A 35 5.62 -1.58 -5.79
C ASP A 35 6.44 -0.58 -4.96
N GLY A 36 5.99 0.69 -4.83
CA GLY A 36 6.68 1.72 -4.07
C GLY A 36 7.87 2.35 -4.82
N ARG A 37 7.90 2.25 -6.15
CA ARG A 37 8.98 2.79 -6.98
C ARG A 37 8.53 4.02 -7.76
N ALA A 38 9.39 5.03 -7.78
CA ALA A 38 9.31 6.19 -8.65
C ALA A 38 10.64 6.33 -9.39
N GLU A 39 10.62 6.05 -10.68
CA GLU A 39 11.82 6.21 -11.50
C GLU A 39 12.03 7.70 -11.83
N ASN A 40 13.29 8.14 -11.90
CA ASN A 40 13.67 9.49 -12.32
C ASN A 40 13.20 10.67 -11.43
N ALA A 41 12.81 10.45 -10.19
CA ALA A 41 12.46 11.52 -9.27
C ALA A 41 13.73 12.12 -8.63
N GLY A 42 13.92 13.42 -8.81
CA GLY A 42 15.02 14.19 -8.17
C GLY A 42 14.67 14.57 -6.73
N LEU A 43 14.33 13.60 -5.89
CA LEU A 43 13.91 13.85 -4.51
C LEU A 43 15.05 14.34 -3.62
N PRO A 44 14.77 15.16 -2.58
CA PRO A 44 15.77 15.55 -1.61
C PRO A 44 16.30 14.32 -0.85
N THR A 45 17.61 14.25 -0.65
CA THR A 45 18.23 13.24 0.21
C THR A 45 18.52 13.78 1.61
N VAL A 46 18.48 15.08 1.78
CA VAL A 46 18.69 15.76 3.08
C VAL A 46 17.51 16.66 3.35
N TRP A 47 16.93 16.56 4.55
CA TRP A 47 15.87 17.42 5.06
C TRP A 47 15.86 17.47 6.59
N ASN A 48 15.24 18.51 7.11
CA ASN A 48 14.80 18.67 8.50
C ASN A 48 13.64 19.66 8.53
N GLU A 49 13.18 20.10 9.68
CA GLU A 49 12.03 21.04 9.80
C GLU A 49 12.26 22.39 9.08
N GLU A 50 13.50 22.78 8.77
CA GLU A 50 13.86 24.06 8.16
C GLU A 50 14.41 23.94 6.73
N ARG A 51 14.87 22.73 6.35
CA ARG A 51 15.56 22.51 5.07
C ARG A 51 14.76 21.56 4.18
N ASN A 52 14.58 21.95 2.91
CA ASN A 52 13.90 21.15 1.89
C ASN A 52 12.43 20.81 2.23
N VAL A 53 11.80 21.59 3.10
CA VAL A 53 10.36 21.55 3.38
C VAL A 53 9.68 22.64 2.55
N ALA A 54 9.04 22.27 1.45
CA ALA A 54 8.28 23.20 0.64
C ALA A 54 7.01 23.67 1.37
N TRP A 55 6.37 22.76 2.12
CA TRP A 55 5.22 23.06 2.97
C TRP A 55 5.03 22.00 4.05
N LYS A 56 4.39 22.42 5.16
CA LYS A 56 3.97 21.57 6.29
C LYS A 56 2.54 21.94 6.65
N THR A 57 1.64 20.96 6.66
CA THR A 57 0.23 21.14 7.02
C THR A 57 -0.11 20.31 8.24
N PRO A 58 -0.42 20.91 9.39
CA PRO A 58 -0.85 20.19 10.58
C PRO A 58 -2.12 19.39 10.33
N LEU A 59 -2.18 18.15 10.82
CA LEU A 59 -3.34 17.28 10.75
C LEU A 59 -3.91 17.04 12.14
N GLN A 60 -5.23 17.08 12.23
CA GLN A 60 -5.96 16.73 13.45
C GLN A 60 -6.37 15.27 13.45
N GLY A 61 -6.60 14.70 14.63
CA GLY A 61 -7.07 13.31 14.76
C GLY A 61 -5.95 12.28 14.75
N LYS A 62 -6.30 11.05 14.36
CA LYS A 62 -5.38 9.90 14.31
C LYS A 62 -5.66 9.05 13.07
N ALA A 63 -4.75 9.07 12.10
CA ALA A 63 -4.93 8.35 10.86
C ALA A 63 -3.59 7.99 10.20
N TRP A 64 -3.52 6.78 9.64
CA TRP A 64 -2.29 6.21 9.10
C TRP A 64 -2.31 5.98 7.58
N SER A 65 -3.36 6.40 6.87
CA SER A 65 -3.37 6.29 5.41
C SER A 65 -2.15 7.00 4.79
N SER A 66 -1.58 6.38 3.78
CA SER A 66 -0.57 7.03 2.95
C SER A 66 -1.19 8.18 2.16
N PRO A 67 -0.44 9.24 1.83
CA PRO A 67 -0.90 10.22 0.85
C PRO A 67 -0.97 9.58 -0.54
N VAL A 68 -1.97 10.02 -1.32
CA VAL A 68 -2.09 9.73 -2.76
C VAL A 68 -2.24 11.02 -3.53
N VAL A 69 -1.78 11.02 -4.78
CA VAL A 69 -1.69 12.24 -5.58
C VAL A 69 -2.28 12.03 -6.97
N TRP A 70 -3.11 12.97 -7.39
CA TRP A 70 -3.58 13.08 -8.77
C TRP A 70 -3.56 14.55 -9.21
N GLY A 71 -2.79 14.85 -10.23
CA GLY A 71 -2.58 16.22 -10.70
C GLY A 71 -2.01 17.13 -9.60
N ASP A 72 -2.74 18.16 -9.25
CA ASP A 72 -2.38 19.17 -8.24
C ASP A 72 -2.94 18.89 -6.84
N ARG A 73 -3.50 17.71 -6.61
CA ARG A 73 -4.20 17.36 -5.37
C ARG A 73 -3.58 16.19 -4.65
N VAL A 74 -3.52 16.32 -3.32
CA VAL A 74 -3.09 15.28 -2.39
C VAL A 74 -4.29 14.87 -1.53
N TRP A 75 -4.52 13.57 -1.38
CA TRP A 75 -5.61 13.01 -0.63
C TRP A 75 -5.13 12.11 0.50
N VAL A 76 -5.79 12.23 1.64
CA VAL A 76 -5.62 11.32 2.79
C VAL A 76 -6.96 11.07 3.46
N THR A 77 -7.19 9.86 3.98
CA THR A 77 -8.30 9.62 4.92
C THR A 77 -7.93 10.13 6.31
N ASN A 78 -8.92 10.47 7.11
CA ASN A 78 -8.73 10.95 8.48
C ASN A 78 -9.84 10.46 9.42
N ALA A 79 -9.54 10.41 10.70
CA ALA A 79 -10.50 10.08 11.75
C ALA A 79 -10.12 10.81 13.05
N ASN A 80 -11.11 11.09 13.90
CA ASN A 80 -10.82 11.47 15.28
C ASN A 80 -10.30 10.25 16.07
N VAL A 81 -9.72 10.49 17.21
CA VAL A 81 -9.06 9.44 18.02
C VAL A 81 -10.04 8.34 18.45
N GLU A 82 -11.29 8.71 18.73
CA GLU A 82 -12.37 7.81 19.16
C GLU A 82 -12.99 7.01 18.01
N GLY A 83 -12.71 7.36 16.74
CA GLY A 83 -13.30 6.70 15.56
C GLY A 83 -14.76 7.07 15.29
N THR A 84 -15.28 8.08 15.99
CA THR A 84 -16.68 8.53 15.83
C THR A 84 -16.90 9.44 14.63
N LYS A 85 -15.80 9.98 14.04
CA LYS A 85 -15.83 10.82 12.85
C LYS A 85 -14.83 10.30 11.83
N LEU A 86 -15.31 9.96 10.65
CA LEU A 86 -14.50 9.47 9.53
C LEU A 86 -14.58 10.50 8.41
N SER A 87 -13.44 11.03 7.99
CA SER A 87 -13.34 12.11 6.99
C SER A 87 -12.26 11.87 5.95
N VAL A 88 -12.27 12.67 4.91
CA VAL A 88 -11.23 12.72 3.89
C VAL A 88 -10.76 14.16 3.72
N LEU A 89 -9.45 14.35 3.62
CA LEU A 89 -8.84 15.64 3.34
C LEU A 89 -8.29 15.65 1.92
N CYS A 90 -8.49 16.78 1.25
CA CYS A 90 -7.83 17.12 -0.01
C CYS A 90 -6.99 18.38 0.18
N LEU A 91 -5.73 18.32 -0.23
CA LEU A 91 -4.80 19.43 -0.14
C LEU A 91 -4.28 19.78 -1.54
N ASN A 92 -3.91 21.04 -1.72
CA ASN A 92 -3.16 21.47 -2.89
C ASN A 92 -1.70 20.98 -2.78
N LYS A 93 -1.22 20.27 -3.80
CA LYS A 93 0.12 19.68 -3.84
C LYS A 93 1.24 20.70 -3.73
N SER A 94 1.09 21.88 -4.36
CA SER A 94 2.17 22.88 -4.47
C SER A 94 2.46 23.63 -3.17
N ASN A 95 1.44 23.82 -2.31
CA ASN A 95 1.54 24.65 -1.12
C ASN A 95 0.94 24.06 0.16
N GLY A 96 0.41 22.83 0.11
CA GLY A 96 -0.15 22.11 1.26
C GLY A 96 -1.48 22.69 1.79
N LYS A 97 -2.08 23.71 1.13
CA LYS A 97 -3.36 24.29 1.58
C LYS A 97 -4.47 23.26 1.52
N VAL A 98 -5.21 23.09 2.62
CA VAL A 98 -6.42 22.25 2.65
C VAL A 98 -7.46 22.88 1.74
N LEU A 99 -7.87 22.15 0.70
CA LEU A 99 -8.92 22.55 -0.24
C LEU A 99 -10.28 22.21 0.34
N TYR A 100 -10.41 21.04 0.97
CA TYR A 100 -11.58 20.65 1.75
C TYR A 100 -11.26 19.51 2.73
N ASP A 101 -12.03 19.47 3.80
CA ASP A 101 -12.12 18.40 4.80
C ASP A 101 -13.59 17.96 4.86
N LYS A 102 -13.87 16.76 4.38
CA LYS A 102 -15.24 16.25 4.26
C LYS A 102 -15.48 15.16 5.28
N LEU A 103 -16.39 15.43 6.22
CA LEU A 103 -16.94 14.40 7.11
C LEU A 103 -17.83 13.46 6.28
N LEU A 104 -17.46 12.18 6.24
CA LEU A 104 -18.19 11.16 5.47
C LEU A 104 -19.16 10.37 6.34
N TRP A 105 -18.75 10.01 7.55
CA TRP A 105 -19.58 9.28 8.50
C TRP A 105 -19.41 9.80 9.93
N THR A 106 -20.53 9.86 10.64
CA THR A 106 -20.59 9.88 12.09
C THR A 106 -20.95 8.47 12.56
N VAL A 107 -20.12 7.90 13.44
CA VAL A 107 -20.24 6.52 13.92
C VAL A 107 -20.54 6.54 15.40
N GLU A 108 -21.71 6.04 15.82
CA GLU A 108 -22.12 6.04 17.22
C GLU A 108 -21.30 5.03 18.04
N LYS A 109 -21.05 3.84 17.49
CA LYS A 109 -20.32 2.75 18.14
C LYS A 109 -19.24 2.22 17.21
N PRO A 110 -18.06 2.84 17.19
CA PRO A 110 -16.92 2.34 16.41
C PRO A 110 -16.53 0.93 16.87
N GLN A 111 -16.12 0.09 15.91
CA GLN A 111 -15.48 -1.20 16.25
C GLN A 111 -14.20 -0.92 17.06
N PHE A 112 -13.74 -1.92 17.81
CA PHE A 112 -12.46 -1.83 18.50
C PHE A 112 -11.33 -1.58 17.50
N CYS A 113 -10.51 -0.60 17.80
CA CYS A 113 -9.26 -0.31 17.09
C CYS A 113 -8.10 -0.32 18.09
N HIS A 114 -7.11 -1.16 17.85
CA HIS A 114 -5.94 -1.25 18.73
C HIS A 114 -5.20 0.11 18.80
N ALA A 115 -4.64 0.46 19.96
CA ALA A 115 -3.95 1.74 20.17
C ALA A 115 -2.83 2.02 19.17
N PHE A 116 -2.19 0.98 18.64
CA PHE A 116 -1.19 1.07 17.59
C PHE A 116 -1.78 1.44 16.21
N ASN A 117 -3.00 1.01 15.89
CA ASN A 117 -3.68 1.28 14.63
C ASN A 117 -4.49 2.59 14.66
N SER A 118 -5.20 2.91 13.59
CA SER A 118 -6.11 4.04 13.47
C SER A 118 -7.40 3.63 12.74
N TYR A 119 -8.45 4.42 12.91
CA TYR A 119 -9.71 4.23 12.20
C TYR A 119 -9.66 4.65 10.72
N ALA A 120 -8.52 5.20 10.27
CA ALA A 120 -8.30 5.64 8.89
C ALA A 120 -6.89 5.22 8.41
N SER A 121 -6.61 3.92 8.45
CA SER A 121 -5.35 3.34 7.99
C SER A 121 -5.36 2.96 6.50
N PRO A 122 -6.48 2.47 5.90
CA PRO A 122 -6.53 2.23 4.47
C PRO A 122 -6.27 3.49 3.66
N THR A 123 -5.45 3.38 2.62
CA THR A 123 -5.07 4.45 1.70
C THR A 123 -6.08 4.52 0.55
N PRO A 124 -6.55 5.71 0.13
CA PRO A 124 -7.43 5.85 -1.02
C PRO A 124 -6.80 5.36 -2.34
N ALA A 125 -7.63 5.04 -3.32
CA ALA A 125 -7.23 4.88 -4.72
C ALA A 125 -7.90 5.96 -5.57
N LEU A 126 -7.18 6.46 -6.58
CA LEU A 126 -7.57 7.57 -7.42
C LEU A 126 -7.61 7.17 -8.89
N GLU A 127 -8.53 7.73 -9.62
CA GLU A 127 -8.46 7.82 -11.08
C GLU A 127 -8.97 9.19 -11.52
N ASP A 128 -8.97 9.48 -12.82
CA ASP A 128 -9.42 10.78 -13.30
C ASP A 128 -10.84 11.09 -12.84
N GLY A 129 -10.97 12.17 -12.06
CA GLY A 129 -12.23 12.68 -11.53
C GLY A 129 -12.81 11.95 -10.32
N LEU A 130 -12.25 10.82 -9.87
CA LEU A 130 -12.83 10.00 -8.79
C LEU A 130 -11.82 9.62 -7.70
N VAL A 131 -12.33 9.49 -6.47
CA VAL A 131 -11.59 9.06 -5.27
C VAL A 131 -12.33 7.90 -4.63
N TYR A 132 -11.69 6.76 -4.50
CA TYR A 132 -12.21 5.57 -3.86
C TYR A 132 -11.54 5.35 -2.52
N LEU A 133 -12.31 5.17 -1.48
CA LEU A 133 -11.79 5.00 -0.13
C LEU A 133 -12.60 4.01 0.69
N THR A 134 -11.93 3.41 1.66
CA THR A 134 -12.55 2.58 2.69
C THR A 134 -11.94 2.92 4.05
N PHE A 135 -12.75 2.79 5.10
CA PHE A 135 -12.30 2.79 6.49
C PHE A 135 -12.33 1.36 7.07
N GLY A 136 -12.41 0.37 6.17
CA GLY A 136 -12.73 -1.01 6.51
C GLY A 136 -14.23 -1.22 6.70
N SER A 137 -14.57 -2.26 7.41
CA SER A 137 -15.96 -2.62 7.71
C SER A 137 -16.64 -1.56 8.58
N PRO A 138 -17.84 -1.11 8.23
CA PRO A 138 -18.51 -1.41 6.96
C PRO A 138 -18.34 -0.30 5.89
N TYR A 139 -17.49 0.70 6.07
CA TYR A 139 -17.51 2.00 5.41
C TYR A 139 -16.64 2.05 4.13
N THR A 140 -17.27 2.15 2.97
CA THR A 140 -16.61 2.32 1.67
C THR A 140 -17.36 3.36 0.83
N ALA A 141 -16.64 4.22 0.09
CA ALA A 141 -17.23 5.27 -0.74
C ALA A 141 -16.43 5.57 -2.00
N CYS A 142 -17.12 6.14 -2.98
CA CYS A 142 -16.57 6.87 -4.11
C CYS A 142 -16.98 8.34 -4.00
N LEU A 143 -16.03 9.23 -4.23
CA LEU A 143 -16.23 10.68 -4.21
C LEU A 143 -15.80 11.27 -5.55
N ARG A 144 -16.42 12.38 -5.93
CA ARG A 144 -15.94 13.21 -7.02
C ARG A 144 -14.72 14.02 -6.57
N ALA A 145 -13.63 13.93 -7.33
CA ALA A 145 -12.36 14.56 -6.96
C ALA A 145 -12.39 16.09 -7.00
N SER A 146 -13.29 16.72 -7.77
CA SER A 146 -13.36 18.18 -7.90
C SER A 146 -13.79 18.89 -6.62
N ASP A 147 -14.73 18.31 -5.87
CA ASP A 147 -15.42 18.93 -4.72
C ASP A 147 -15.60 18.00 -3.50
N GLY A 148 -15.22 16.72 -3.62
CA GLY A 148 -15.38 15.72 -2.58
C GLY A 148 -16.83 15.27 -2.34
N GLU A 149 -17.75 15.57 -3.27
CA GLU A 149 -19.12 15.10 -3.16
C GLU A 149 -19.22 13.59 -3.38
N VAL A 150 -20.13 12.98 -2.61
CA VAL A 150 -20.31 11.52 -2.62
C VAL A 150 -21.00 11.09 -3.90
N VAL A 151 -20.36 10.21 -4.66
CA VAL A 151 -20.96 9.54 -5.82
C VAL A 151 -21.78 8.33 -5.35
N TRP A 152 -21.17 7.49 -4.51
CA TRP A 152 -21.86 6.38 -3.84
C TRP A 152 -21.18 6.03 -2.50
N LYS A 153 -21.95 5.40 -1.62
CA LYS A 153 -21.49 4.84 -0.32
C LYS A 153 -22.01 3.42 -0.13
N ARG A 154 -21.22 2.58 0.55
CA ARG A 154 -21.60 1.24 1.02
C ARG A 154 -21.32 1.13 2.51
N THR A 155 -22.23 0.45 3.22
CA THR A 155 -22.17 0.19 4.69
C THR A 155 -22.64 -1.22 5.04
N ASP A 156 -22.62 -2.15 4.10
CA ASP A 156 -23.15 -3.50 4.22
C ASP A 156 -22.10 -4.63 4.24
N PHE A 157 -20.81 -4.28 4.08
CA PHE A 157 -19.73 -5.24 4.23
C PHE A 157 -19.30 -5.33 5.70
N THR A 158 -19.81 -6.35 6.39
CA THR A 158 -19.50 -6.56 7.81
C THR A 158 -18.36 -7.54 7.99
N CYS A 159 -17.35 -7.15 8.76
CA CYS A 159 -16.37 -8.04 9.33
C CYS A 159 -15.75 -7.40 10.58
N ASP A 160 -15.39 -8.20 11.57
CA ASP A 160 -14.64 -7.74 12.74
C ASP A 160 -13.14 -7.70 12.41
N HIS A 161 -12.59 -6.52 12.18
CA HIS A 161 -11.16 -6.35 11.90
C HIS A 161 -10.25 -6.69 13.09
N PHE A 162 -10.81 -6.97 14.26
CA PHE A 162 -10.12 -7.35 15.48
C PHE A 162 -9.15 -6.29 16.05
N ARG A 163 -8.41 -5.59 15.22
CA ARG A 163 -7.46 -4.52 15.61
C ARG A 163 -7.58 -3.25 14.77
N GLY A 164 -8.68 -3.12 14.04
CA GLY A 164 -8.91 -2.03 13.07
C GLY A 164 -8.48 -2.42 11.66
N ALA A 165 -8.98 -1.68 10.67
CA ALA A 165 -8.74 -1.94 9.25
C ALA A 165 -7.29 -1.61 8.82
N GLY A 166 -6.85 -2.19 7.69
CA GLY A 166 -5.52 -1.93 7.13
C GLY A 166 -5.44 -2.06 5.61
N SER A 167 -6.20 -2.99 5.01
CA SER A 167 -6.18 -3.20 3.55
C SER A 167 -6.75 -2.00 2.79
N SER A 168 -6.03 -1.54 1.78
CA SER A 168 -6.43 -0.45 0.89
C SER A 168 -7.18 -0.98 -0.34
N PRO A 169 -8.08 -0.18 -0.94
CA PRO A 169 -8.70 -0.51 -2.22
C PRO A 169 -7.69 -0.47 -3.36
N ILE A 170 -7.93 -1.25 -4.41
CA ILE A 170 -7.23 -1.16 -5.69
C ILE A 170 -8.23 -1.08 -6.84
N LEU A 171 -7.80 -0.47 -7.95
CA LEU A 171 -8.57 -0.36 -9.18
C LEU A 171 -8.07 -1.37 -10.22
N HIS A 172 -8.99 -2.04 -10.92
CA HIS A 172 -8.67 -2.88 -12.07
C HIS A 172 -9.81 -2.87 -13.09
N GLY A 173 -9.56 -2.27 -14.26
CA GLY A 173 -10.61 -2.08 -15.28
C GLY A 173 -11.78 -1.29 -14.68
N ASP A 174 -12.98 -1.85 -14.71
CA ASP A 174 -14.20 -1.26 -14.15
C ASP A 174 -14.47 -1.66 -12.70
N SER A 175 -13.49 -2.29 -12.04
CA SER A 175 -13.67 -2.84 -10.70
C SER A 175 -12.87 -2.07 -9.64
N LEU A 176 -13.51 -1.83 -8.49
CA LEU A 176 -12.88 -1.53 -7.21
C LEU A 176 -12.79 -2.81 -6.40
N ILE A 177 -11.58 -3.24 -6.04
CA ILE A 177 -11.32 -4.49 -5.32
C ILE A 177 -10.91 -4.20 -3.89
N LEU A 178 -11.48 -4.93 -2.94
CA LEU A 178 -11.32 -4.76 -1.51
C LEU A 178 -11.13 -6.12 -0.82
N ASN A 179 -10.27 -6.16 0.19
CA ASN A 179 -10.14 -7.28 1.11
C ASN A 179 -10.82 -6.96 2.45
N PHE A 180 -11.60 -7.91 2.94
CA PHE A 180 -12.20 -7.90 4.29
C PHE A 180 -11.80 -9.19 5.00
N ASP A 181 -10.67 -9.17 5.70
CA ASP A 181 -10.14 -10.31 6.42
C ASP A 181 -10.21 -10.05 7.93
N GLY A 182 -11.38 -10.33 8.53
CA GLY A 182 -11.66 -10.15 9.95
C GLY A 182 -11.52 -11.45 10.76
N ALA A 183 -11.86 -11.37 12.03
CA ALA A 183 -11.90 -12.53 12.92
C ALA A 183 -13.09 -13.46 12.62
N ASP A 184 -14.21 -12.90 12.17
CA ASP A 184 -15.48 -13.56 11.87
C ASP A 184 -15.67 -13.88 10.39
N HIS A 185 -15.40 -12.94 9.50
CA HIS A 185 -15.56 -13.06 8.05
C HIS A 185 -14.28 -12.71 7.31
N GLN A 186 -13.93 -13.52 6.28
CA GLN A 186 -12.77 -13.34 5.45
C GLN A 186 -13.17 -13.48 3.98
N PHE A 187 -13.08 -12.40 3.20
CA PHE A 187 -13.45 -12.41 1.78
C PHE A 187 -12.75 -11.31 0.98
N VAL A 188 -12.68 -11.53 -0.31
CA VAL A 188 -12.35 -10.52 -1.32
C VAL A 188 -13.63 -10.14 -2.06
N VAL A 189 -13.80 -8.86 -2.38
CA VAL A 189 -14.96 -8.37 -3.13
C VAL A 189 -14.53 -7.41 -4.21
N ALA A 190 -15.17 -7.50 -5.38
CA ALA A 190 -15.09 -6.48 -6.42
C ALA A 190 -16.43 -5.76 -6.55
N LEU A 191 -16.36 -4.44 -6.63
CA LEU A 191 -17.49 -3.57 -6.90
C LEU A 191 -17.33 -2.93 -8.27
N ASP A 192 -18.42 -2.72 -8.96
CA ASP A 192 -18.46 -1.78 -10.07
C ASP A 192 -18.04 -0.40 -9.54
N LYS A 193 -16.97 0.15 -10.06
CA LYS A 193 -16.36 1.36 -9.52
C LYS A 193 -17.24 2.61 -9.66
N LEU A 194 -18.12 2.68 -10.66
CA LEU A 194 -18.98 3.83 -10.90
C LEU A 194 -20.26 3.80 -10.07
N THR A 195 -20.79 2.61 -9.76
CA THR A 195 -22.08 2.45 -9.08
C THR A 195 -21.97 1.89 -7.67
N GLY A 196 -20.83 1.32 -7.30
CA GLY A 196 -20.62 0.61 -6.03
C GLY A 196 -21.34 -0.74 -5.95
N LYS A 197 -21.98 -1.23 -7.02
CA LYS A 197 -22.65 -2.54 -7.04
C LYS A 197 -21.64 -3.68 -6.95
N THR A 198 -21.95 -4.72 -6.19
CA THR A 198 -21.10 -5.91 -6.10
C THR A 198 -21.10 -6.67 -7.42
N LEU A 199 -19.92 -6.86 -8.01
CA LEU A 199 -19.69 -7.69 -9.18
C LEU A 199 -19.48 -9.15 -8.79
N TRP A 200 -18.63 -9.38 -7.80
CA TRP A 200 -18.42 -10.69 -7.18
C TRP A 200 -17.90 -10.54 -5.74
N LYS A 201 -18.12 -11.58 -4.93
CA LYS A 201 -17.60 -11.71 -3.56
C LYS A 201 -17.17 -13.15 -3.32
N THR A 202 -15.92 -13.37 -2.92
CA THR A 202 -15.33 -14.70 -2.75
C THR A 202 -14.79 -14.87 -1.34
N PRO A 203 -15.33 -15.81 -0.54
CA PRO A 203 -14.75 -16.16 0.75
C PRO A 203 -13.33 -16.73 0.60
N ARG A 204 -12.50 -16.59 1.64
CA ARG A 204 -11.21 -17.28 1.73
C ARG A 204 -11.45 -18.77 1.91
N SER A 205 -10.67 -19.59 1.22
CA SER A 205 -10.89 -21.05 1.16
C SER A 205 -9.99 -21.86 2.09
N VAL A 206 -9.00 -21.21 2.76
CA VAL A 206 -8.09 -21.93 3.67
C VAL A 206 -8.85 -22.48 4.89
N ASP A 207 -8.56 -23.72 5.26
CA ASP A 207 -8.99 -24.27 6.54
C ASP A 207 -8.08 -23.76 7.65
N TYR A 208 -8.63 -22.91 8.52
CA TYR A 208 -7.89 -22.32 9.65
C TYR A 208 -7.56 -23.33 10.74
N ARG A 209 -8.24 -24.49 10.81
CA ARG A 209 -8.02 -25.58 11.80
C ARG A 209 -8.05 -25.07 13.25
N ASP A 210 -8.86 -24.06 13.51
CA ASP A 210 -8.88 -23.32 14.77
C ASP A 210 -10.22 -23.40 15.53
N LEU A 211 -11.11 -24.30 15.13
CA LEU A 211 -12.37 -24.53 15.86
C LEU A 211 -12.11 -25.27 17.16
N ASP A 212 -12.82 -24.86 18.22
CA ASP A 212 -12.90 -25.60 19.48
C ASP A 212 -13.99 -26.69 19.41
N ALA A 213 -14.19 -27.42 20.51
CA ALA A 213 -15.18 -28.49 20.59
C ALA A 213 -16.65 -28.01 20.43
N SER A 214 -16.91 -26.70 20.61
CA SER A 214 -18.23 -26.08 20.40
C SER A 214 -18.42 -25.53 18.97
N GLY A 215 -17.40 -25.66 18.11
CA GLY A 215 -17.39 -25.13 16.75
C GLY A 215 -17.09 -23.62 16.68
N LYS A 216 -16.60 -23.01 17.75
CA LYS A 216 -16.20 -21.60 17.76
C LYS A 216 -14.70 -21.45 17.43
N PRO A 217 -14.31 -20.37 16.73
CA PRO A 217 -12.91 -20.05 16.51
C PRO A 217 -12.16 -19.85 17.83
N LYS A 218 -11.03 -20.54 17.99
CA LYS A 218 -10.11 -20.30 19.10
C LYS A 218 -9.60 -18.86 19.08
N ARG A 219 -9.33 -18.29 20.27
CA ARG A 219 -8.84 -16.93 20.43
C ARG A 219 -9.73 -15.88 19.74
N ASP A 220 -11.04 -16.10 19.72
CA ASP A 220 -12.03 -15.21 19.08
C ASP A 220 -11.71 -14.90 17.61
N GLY A 221 -11.08 -15.84 16.88
CA GLY A 221 -10.71 -15.71 15.48
C GLY A 221 -9.44 -14.88 15.23
N ASP A 222 -8.63 -14.59 16.26
CA ASP A 222 -7.37 -13.82 16.13
C ASP A 222 -6.45 -14.34 15.03
N MET A 223 -6.47 -15.63 14.73
CA MET A 223 -5.65 -16.25 13.70
C MET A 223 -6.20 -16.12 12.27
N ARG A 224 -7.38 -15.55 12.08
CA ARG A 224 -8.07 -15.46 10.78
C ARG A 224 -7.91 -14.12 10.08
N LYS A 225 -7.50 -13.08 10.81
CA LYS A 225 -7.40 -11.72 10.30
C LYS A 225 -6.14 -11.48 9.47
N ALA A 226 -6.28 -10.62 8.47
CA ALA A 226 -5.17 -10.07 7.68
C ALA A 226 -5.47 -8.63 7.26
N TYR A 227 -4.45 -7.90 6.80
CA TYR A 227 -4.51 -6.47 6.49
C TYR A 227 -3.84 -6.13 5.16
N GLY A 228 -3.39 -7.14 4.41
CA GLY A 228 -2.66 -6.97 3.16
C GLY A 228 -3.51 -6.35 2.05
N THR A 229 -2.96 -5.37 1.34
CA THR A 229 -3.54 -4.82 0.12
C THR A 229 -3.20 -5.74 -1.05
N PRO A 230 -4.17 -6.12 -1.90
CA PRO A 230 -3.90 -6.99 -3.05
C PRO A 230 -3.11 -6.26 -4.15
N ILE A 231 -2.62 -7.03 -5.14
CA ILE A 231 -1.99 -6.52 -6.35
C ILE A 231 -2.51 -7.22 -7.60
N MET A 232 -2.36 -6.56 -8.75
CA MET A 232 -2.56 -7.19 -10.04
C MET A 232 -1.26 -7.72 -10.61
N VAL A 233 -1.26 -8.96 -11.08
CA VAL A 233 -0.08 -9.64 -11.61
C VAL A 233 -0.34 -10.14 -13.02
N LYS A 234 0.64 -9.98 -13.91
CA LYS A 234 0.69 -10.71 -15.20
C LYS A 234 1.53 -11.95 -15.02
N THR A 235 0.95 -13.11 -15.32
CA THR A 235 1.72 -14.37 -15.38
C THR A 235 2.67 -14.35 -16.58
N PRO A 236 3.70 -15.21 -16.63
CA PRO A 236 4.53 -15.37 -17.84
C PRO A 236 3.74 -15.66 -19.11
N GLY A 237 2.59 -16.34 -19.00
CA GLY A 237 1.65 -16.59 -20.10
C GLY A 237 0.69 -15.44 -20.41
N GLY A 238 0.88 -14.24 -19.81
CA GLY A 238 0.09 -13.02 -20.07
C GLY A 238 -1.28 -12.95 -19.39
N LYS A 239 -1.69 -13.97 -18.62
CA LYS A 239 -2.96 -13.94 -17.86
C LYS A 239 -2.87 -12.96 -16.70
N SER A 240 -3.95 -12.20 -16.45
CA SER A 240 -4.08 -11.38 -15.26
C SER A 240 -4.53 -12.22 -14.07
N VAL A 241 -3.87 -12.06 -12.94
CA VAL A 241 -4.19 -12.71 -11.65
C VAL A 241 -4.23 -11.62 -10.57
N LEU A 242 -5.29 -11.61 -9.79
CA LEU A 242 -5.38 -10.83 -8.56
C LEU A 242 -4.70 -11.63 -7.45
N VAL A 243 -3.58 -11.13 -6.93
CA VAL A 243 -2.85 -11.78 -5.84
C VAL A 243 -3.17 -11.08 -4.52
N SER A 244 -3.64 -11.84 -3.55
CA SER A 244 -4.12 -11.34 -2.27
C SER A 244 -3.58 -12.18 -1.12
N ALA A 245 -2.89 -11.52 -0.19
CA ALA A 245 -2.38 -12.14 1.02
C ALA A 245 -3.44 -12.07 2.13
N GLY A 246 -3.92 -13.24 2.56
CA GLY A 246 -4.81 -13.40 3.70
C GLY A 246 -4.08 -13.93 4.94
N ALA A 247 -4.82 -14.34 5.95
CA ALA A 247 -4.26 -15.17 7.02
C ALA A 247 -4.06 -16.61 6.51
N MET A 248 -2.95 -17.22 6.90
CA MET A 248 -2.56 -18.60 6.58
C MET A 248 -2.44 -18.95 5.09
N ALA A 249 -2.75 -18.02 4.15
CA ALA A 249 -2.54 -18.29 2.74
C ALA A 249 -2.36 -17.02 1.88
N LEU A 250 -1.56 -17.18 0.82
CA LEU A 250 -1.49 -16.28 -0.33
C LEU A 250 -2.35 -16.87 -1.44
N TYR A 251 -3.19 -16.05 -2.04
CA TYR A 251 -4.17 -16.48 -3.04
C TYR A 251 -3.95 -15.80 -4.39
N GLY A 252 -4.24 -16.53 -5.46
CA GLY A 252 -4.44 -15.99 -6.80
C GLY A 252 -5.88 -16.16 -7.25
N TYR A 253 -6.52 -15.07 -7.67
CA TYR A 253 -7.90 -15.08 -8.16
C TYR A 253 -7.99 -14.61 -9.61
N ASN A 254 -9.00 -15.09 -10.30
CA ASN A 254 -9.43 -14.47 -11.56
C ASN A 254 -10.04 -13.10 -11.24
N PRO A 255 -9.49 -11.97 -11.71
CA PRO A 255 -9.95 -10.65 -11.31
C PRO A 255 -11.35 -10.30 -11.82
N THR A 256 -11.82 -10.94 -12.88
CA THR A 256 -13.14 -10.69 -13.47
C THR A 256 -14.26 -11.44 -12.77
N THR A 257 -13.99 -12.66 -12.28
CA THR A 257 -15.02 -13.55 -11.73
C THR A 257 -14.88 -13.80 -10.24
N GLY A 258 -13.75 -13.43 -9.63
CA GLY A 258 -13.41 -13.75 -8.26
C GLY A 258 -13.10 -15.23 -8.00
N LYS A 259 -13.10 -16.09 -9.02
CA LYS A 259 -12.77 -17.51 -8.85
C LYS A 259 -11.32 -17.65 -8.36
N GLU A 260 -11.10 -18.39 -7.27
CA GLU A 260 -9.77 -18.79 -6.83
C GLU A 260 -9.12 -19.66 -7.91
N LEU A 261 -7.92 -19.31 -8.33
CA LEU A 261 -7.11 -20.03 -9.28
C LEU A 261 -6.12 -20.93 -8.56
N TRP A 262 -5.44 -20.37 -7.55
CA TRP A 262 -4.45 -21.09 -6.75
C TRP A 262 -4.31 -20.48 -5.36
N ARG A 263 -3.73 -21.27 -4.45
CA ARG A 263 -3.26 -20.77 -3.16
C ARG A 263 -1.95 -21.43 -2.72
N VAL A 264 -1.15 -20.66 -1.98
CA VAL A 264 0.01 -21.11 -1.21
C VAL A 264 -0.36 -21.02 0.27
N GLU A 265 -0.37 -22.15 0.97
CA GLU A 265 -0.67 -22.18 2.39
C GLU A 265 0.57 -21.91 3.25
N THR A 266 0.40 -21.10 4.29
CA THR A 266 1.41 -20.74 5.30
C THR A 266 0.80 -20.89 6.68
N ILE A 267 0.44 -22.12 7.01
CA ILE A 267 -0.31 -22.46 8.23
C ILE A 267 0.37 -21.87 9.48
N GLY A 268 -0.44 -21.26 10.34
CA GLY A 268 0.03 -20.57 11.56
C GLY A 268 0.42 -19.10 11.35
N THR A 269 0.46 -18.59 10.11
CA THR A 269 0.66 -17.16 9.87
C THR A 269 -0.68 -16.41 9.93
N HIS A 270 -0.67 -15.20 10.47
CA HIS A 270 -1.84 -14.32 10.55
C HIS A 270 -1.42 -12.85 10.53
N SER A 271 -2.37 -11.93 10.49
CA SER A 271 -2.12 -10.48 10.52
C SER A 271 -1.17 -9.98 9.42
N THR A 272 -1.12 -10.69 8.29
CA THR A 272 -0.32 -10.30 7.13
C THR A 272 -0.68 -8.88 6.70
N SER A 273 0.31 -7.97 6.63
CA SER A 273 0.10 -6.55 6.33
C SER A 273 0.88 -6.09 5.10
N CYS A 274 1.97 -6.78 4.77
CA CYS A 274 2.79 -6.44 3.62
C CYS A 274 1.99 -6.56 2.31
N ARG A 275 2.06 -5.53 1.45
CA ARG A 275 1.57 -5.63 0.09
C ARG A 275 2.54 -6.50 -0.71
N PRO A 276 2.07 -7.50 -1.46
CA PRO A 276 2.93 -8.24 -2.39
C PRO A 276 3.53 -7.30 -3.44
N VAL A 277 4.67 -7.67 -4.01
CA VAL A 277 5.30 -6.98 -5.15
C VAL A 277 5.71 -8.00 -6.21
N THR A 278 5.89 -7.56 -7.45
CA THR A 278 6.29 -8.42 -8.56
C THR A 278 7.71 -8.10 -9.04
N GLY A 279 8.37 -9.11 -9.56
CA GLY A 279 9.68 -8.98 -10.21
C GLY A 279 10.14 -10.34 -10.73
N LEU A 280 10.94 -10.34 -11.79
CA LEU A 280 11.55 -11.57 -12.34
C LEU A 280 10.57 -12.72 -12.62
N GLY A 281 9.31 -12.41 -12.96
CA GLY A 281 8.25 -13.38 -13.18
C GLY A 281 7.66 -14.03 -11.92
N MET A 282 7.99 -13.52 -10.74
CA MET A 282 7.53 -14.00 -9.43
C MET A 282 6.76 -12.93 -8.66
N VAL A 283 5.99 -13.38 -7.68
CA VAL A 283 5.39 -12.56 -6.61
C VAL A 283 6.20 -12.75 -5.36
N TYR A 284 6.53 -11.64 -4.70
CA TYR A 284 7.24 -11.62 -3.42
C TYR A 284 6.34 -11.00 -2.36
N THR A 285 6.20 -11.65 -1.23
CA THR A 285 5.42 -11.13 -0.11
C THR A 285 5.90 -11.69 1.21
N THR A 286 5.69 -10.94 2.28
CA THR A 286 5.91 -11.45 3.62
C THR A 286 4.56 -11.85 4.23
N MET A 287 4.48 -13.05 4.76
CA MET A 287 3.34 -13.61 5.45
C MET A 287 3.60 -13.66 6.95
N GLY A 288 2.58 -13.38 7.77
CA GLY A 288 2.61 -13.57 9.20
C GLY A 288 2.89 -12.33 10.04
N PHE A 289 2.90 -12.54 11.36
CA PHE A 289 3.17 -11.56 12.40
C PHE A 289 4.09 -12.18 13.44
N SER A 290 4.99 -11.38 14.03
CA SER A 290 6.07 -11.78 14.98
C SER A 290 7.16 -12.69 14.40
N LYS A 291 6.83 -13.58 13.49
CA LYS A 291 7.77 -14.43 12.74
C LYS A 291 7.36 -14.37 11.27
N GLY A 292 7.69 -13.28 10.60
CA GLY A 292 7.42 -13.10 9.18
C GLY A 292 8.17 -14.13 8.31
N ILE A 293 7.52 -14.60 7.27
CA ILE A 293 8.09 -15.47 6.25
C ILE A 293 7.99 -14.77 4.91
N LEU A 294 9.12 -14.36 4.37
CA LEU A 294 9.18 -13.83 3.00
C LEU A 294 9.18 -15.00 2.00
N LEU A 295 8.30 -14.94 1.04
CA LEU A 295 8.11 -15.93 -0.01
C LEU A 295 8.40 -15.32 -1.38
N ALA A 296 8.97 -16.14 -2.28
CA ALA A 296 8.93 -15.92 -3.73
C ALA A 296 8.06 -17.02 -4.36
N VAL A 297 7.02 -16.63 -5.08
CA VAL A 297 6.00 -17.55 -5.59
C VAL A 297 5.80 -17.32 -7.09
N ARG A 298 5.78 -18.41 -7.89
CA ARG A 298 5.37 -18.34 -9.29
C ARG A 298 3.85 -18.15 -9.37
N PRO A 299 3.33 -17.17 -10.14
CA PRO A 299 1.91 -16.79 -10.10
C PRO A 299 1.02 -17.59 -11.06
N ASP A 300 1.55 -18.57 -11.76
CA ASP A 300 0.91 -19.32 -12.86
C ASP A 300 0.36 -20.69 -12.44
N GLY A 301 0.14 -20.90 -11.13
CA GLY A 301 -0.34 -22.15 -10.57
C GLY A 301 -1.84 -22.42 -10.76
N GLU A 302 -2.27 -23.62 -10.37
CA GLU A 302 -3.67 -24.04 -10.28
C GLU A 302 -3.88 -24.89 -9.02
N GLY A 303 -4.93 -24.58 -8.24
CA GLY A 303 -5.27 -25.27 -6.99
C GLY A 303 -4.29 -25.00 -5.85
N HIS A 304 -4.00 -26.01 -5.03
CA HIS A 304 -3.06 -25.90 -3.90
C HIS A 304 -1.62 -26.09 -4.37
N VAL A 305 -0.83 -25.03 -4.39
CA VAL A 305 0.49 -25.00 -5.04
C VAL A 305 1.67 -24.76 -4.10
N THR A 306 1.49 -24.96 -2.81
CA THR A 306 2.51 -24.65 -1.77
C THR A 306 3.86 -25.31 -2.06
N GLU A 307 3.87 -26.59 -2.44
CA GLU A 307 5.10 -27.33 -2.68
C GLU A 307 5.69 -27.12 -4.09
N SER A 308 4.83 -26.81 -5.05
CA SER A 308 5.25 -26.72 -6.45
C SER A 308 5.63 -25.30 -6.89
N HIS A 309 5.04 -24.23 -6.33
CA HIS A 309 5.21 -22.86 -6.83
C HIS A 309 5.96 -21.90 -5.91
N VAL A 310 6.23 -22.28 -4.65
CA VAL A 310 7.15 -21.51 -3.78
C VAL A 310 8.58 -21.80 -4.21
N ALA A 311 9.23 -20.81 -4.85
CA ALA A 311 10.59 -20.92 -5.33
C ALA A 311 11.60 -20.93 -4.18
N TRP A 312 11.40 -20.04 -3.21
CA TRP A 312 12.22 -19.98 -2.01
C TRP A 312 11.50 -19.28 -0.85
N ARG A 313 12.03 -19.47 0.37
CA ARG A 313 11.57 -18.83 1.62
C ARG A 313 12.74 -18.19 2.35
N TYR A 314 12.48 -17.06 3.02
CA TYR A 314 13.46 -16.41 3.88
C TYR A 314 12.77 -15.93 5.16
N THR A 315 13.39 -16.18 6.34
CA THR A 315 12.78 -15.91 7.66
C THR A 315 13.60 -14.99 8.56
N LYS A 316 14.84 -14.65 8.14
CA LYS A 316 15.73 -13.78 8.92
C LYS A 316 15.41 -12.31 8.64
N ALA A 317 14.91 -11.54 9.63
CA ALA A 317 14.53 -10.15 9.47
C ALA A 317 13.47 -9.91 8.36
N ALA A 318 12.57 -10.88 8.13
CA ALA A 318 11.42 -10.68 7.25
C ALA A 318 10.42 -9.71 7.92
N PRO A 319 10.02 -8.60 7.27
CA PRO A 319 9.14 -7.61 7.87
C PRO A 319 7.73 -8.16 8.11
N ASN A 320 7.05 -7.70 9.17
CA ASN A 320 5.63 -7.99 9.37
C ASN A 320 4.75 -6.87 8.80
N LYS A 321 5.19 -5.60 8.86
CA LYS A 321 4.41 -4.43 8.45
C LYS A 321 4.94 -3.77 7.17
N PRO A 322 6.22 -3.38 7.08
CA PRO A 322 6.74 -2.73 5.87
C PRO A 322 6.75 -3.68 4.67
N SER A 323 6.23 -3.22 3.53
CA SER A 323 6.35 -3.95 2.27
C SER A 323 7.75 -3.84 1.70
N ILE A 324 8.16 -4.80 0.91
CA ILE A 324 9.49 -4.89 0.31
C ILE A 324 9.61 -4.09 -0.99
N LEU A 325 10.83 -3.96 -1.53
CA LEU A 325 11.16 -3.32 -2.80
C LEU A 325 11.98 -4.27 -3.68
N ILE A 326 11.75 -4.24 -4.99
CA ILE A 326 12.51 -4.99 -5.99
C ILE A 326 13.15 -4.02 -6.98
N ARG A 327 14.45 -4.22 -7.28
CA ARG A 327 15.17 -3.51 -8.34
C ARG A 327 16.08 -4.48 -9.09
N GLY A 328 15.72 -4.83 -10.32
CA GLY A 328 16.45 -5.86 -11.06
C GLY A 328 16.47 -7.19 -10.31
N ASP A 329 17.64 -7.68 -9.97
CA ASP A 329 17.86 -8.92 -9.20
C ASP A 329 18.00 -8.69 -7.69
N LEU A 330 17.78 -7.47 -7.19
CA LEU A 330 17.90 -7.11 -5.79
C LEU A 330 16.53 -6.94 -5.13
N LEU A 331 16.36 -7.57 -3.97
CA LEU A 331 15.24 -7.40 -3.07
C LEU A 331 15.70 -6.67 -1.82
N PHE A 332 15.07 -5.53 -1.51
CA PHE A 332 15.37 -4.74 -0.31
C PHE A 332 14.19 -4.79 0.66
N MET A 333 14.51 -4.88 1.94
CA MET A 333 13.52 -4.87 3.01
C MET A 333 14.07 -4.20 4.26
N ILE A 334 13.17 -3.76 5.13
CA ILE A 334 13.42 -3.30 6.50
C ILE A 334 12.45 -4.04 7.40
N ASP A 335 12.94 -4.70 8.45
CA ASP A 335 12.04 -5.30 9.43
C ASP A 335 11.47 -4.26 10.40
N ASP A 336 10.46 -4.67 11.16
CA ASP A 336 9.77 -3.80 12.13
C ASP A 336 10.71 -3.22 13.19
N GLY A 337 11.84 -3.85 13.48
CA GLY A 337 12.82 -3.46 14.48
C GLY A 337 14.07 -2.76 13.93
N GLY A 338 14.08 -2.38 12.66
CA GLY A 338 15.15 -1.60 12.04
C GLY A 338 16.36 -2.40 11.58
N VAL A 339 16.15 -3.66 11.16
CA VAL A 339 17.16 -4.43 10.42
C VAL A 339 16.87 -4.33 8.93
N ALA A 340 17.70 -3.60 8.19
CA ALA A 340 17.66 -3.54 6.75
C ALA A 340 18.40 -4.73 6.12
N ALA A 341 17.88 -5.27 5.03
CA ALA A 341 18.55 -6.36 4.30
C ALA A 341 18.37 -6.23 2.79
N CYS A 342 19.35 -6.75 2.06
CA CYS A 342 19.30 -6.96 0.62
C CYS A 342 19.51 -8.45 0.33
N LEU A 343 18.63 -9.01 -0.48
CA LEU A 343 18.70 -10.38 -0.95
C LEU A 343 18.85 -10.41 -2.47
N ASP A 344 19.43 -11.48 -2.98
CA ASP A 344 19.25 -11.87 -4.38
C ASP A 344 17.79 -12.31 -4.58
N ALA A 345 17.04 -11.61 -5.42
CA ALA A 345 15.61 -11.87 -5.62
C ALA A 345 15.33 -13.22 -6.31
N ARG A 346 16.28 -13.77 -7.07
CA ARG A 346 16.11 -15.07 -7.75
C ARG A 346 16.19 -16.24 -6.78
N THR A 347 17.08 -16.14 -5.77
CA THR A 347 17.47 -17.26 -4.91
C THR A 347 17.10 -17.07 -3.43
N GLY A 348 16.77 -15.84 -3.00
CA GLY A 348 16.59 -15.51 -1.58
C GLY A 348 17.89 -15.45 -0.78
N THR A 349 19.05 -15.52 -1.45
CA THR A 349 20.35 -15.47 -0.79
C THR A 349 20.63 -14.07 -0.23
N GLU A 350 21.01 -13.99 1.04
CA GLU A 350 21.35 -12.74 1.73
C GLU A 350 22.64 -12.16 1.14
N ILE A 351 22.55 -10.93 0.60
CA ILE A 351 23.72 -10.16 0.11
C ILE A 351 24.29 -9.34 1.25
N TRP A 352 23.45 -8.61 1.96
CA TRP A 352 23.81 -7.91 3.19
C TRP A 352 22.62 -7.78 4.14
N LYS A 353 22.91 -7.68 5.45
CA LYS A 353 21.97 -7.39 6.51
C LYS A 353 22.62 -6.47 7.54
N LYS A 354 21.98 -5.34 7.86
CA LYS A 354 22.52 -4.29 8.74
C LYS A 354 21.42 -3.70 9.63
N ARG A 355 21.71 -3.52 10.91
CA ARG A 355 20.84 -2.79 11.81
C ARG A 355 21.05 -1.30 11.62
N ILE A 356 19.99 -0.57 11.26
CA ILE A 356 19.97 0.91 11.16
C ILE A 356 19.22 1.56 12.33
N GLY A 357 18.56 0.74 13.17
CA GLY A 357 17.77 1.17 14.33
C GLY A 357 16.42 1.74 13.94
N GLY A 358 15.63 2.10 14.94
CA GLY A 358 14.25 2.58 14.80
C GLY A 358 13.23 1.45 14.75
N ASN A 359 11.93 1.82 14.79
CA ASN A 359 10.80 0.94 14.55
C ASN A 359 10.09 1.37 13.28
N PHE A 360 9.68 0.43 12.45
CA PHE A 360 9.11 0.74 11.13
C PHE A 360 7.71 0.14 10.95
N SER A 361 6.77 1.00 10.54
CA SER A 361 5.44 0.63 10.06
C SER A 361 5.25 1.08 8.62
N ALA A 362 5.77 2.25 8.26
CA ALA A 362 5.76 2.77 6.90
C ALA A 362 6.58 1.86 5.96
N SER A 363 6.01 1.53 4.82
CA SER A 363 6.74 0.84 3.76
C SER A 363 7.75 1.79 3.12
N PRO A 364 8.97 1.33 2.80
CA PRO A 364 9.94 2.13 2.08
C PRO A 364 9.49 2.42 0.66
N ILE A 365 9.98 3.52 0.09
CA ILE A 365 9.89 3.80 -1.34
C ILE A 365 11.29 3.84 -1.96
N MET A 366 11.34 3.65 -3.27
CA MET A 366 12.57 3.78 -4.05
C MET A 366 12.40 4.83 -5.13
N ALA A 367 13.34 5.78 -5.20
CA ALA A 367 13.36 6.82 -6.22
C ALA A 367 14.81 7.19 -6.59
N GLY A 368 15.09 7.38 -7.87
CA GLY A 368 16.42 7.80 -8.34
C GLY A 368 17.58 6.90 -7.86
N GLY A 369 17.36 5.60 -7.68
CA GLY A 369 18.35 4.66 -7.17
C GLY A 369 18.59 4.72 -5.66
N MET A 370 17.73 5.40 -4.91
CA MET A 370 17.79 5.54 -3.46
C MET A 370 16.56 4.96 -2.81
N ILE A 371 16.70 4.41 -1.59
CA ILE A 371 15.62 3.88 -0.75
C ILE A 371 15.39 4.86 0.40
N TYR A 372 14.15 5.31 0.54
CA TYR A 372 13.70 6.24 1.58
C TYR A 372 12.93 5.46 2.64
N LEU A 373 13.40 5.51 3.87
CA LEU A 373 12.88 4.82 5.04
C LEU A 373 12.46 5.84 6.09
N PHE A 374 11.27 5.70 6.66
CA PHE A 374 10.77 6.58 7.72
C PHE A 374 10.34 5.74 8.92
N ASP A 375 10.91 6.01 10.08
CA ASP A 375 10.58 5.30 11.31
C ASP A 375 9.40 5.92 12.08
N GLU A 376 8.95 5.22 13.10
CA GLU A 376 7.80 5.62 13.94
C GLU A 376 8.11 6.81 14.87
N ASN A 377 9.36 7.28 14.93
CA ASN A 377 9.81 8.39 15.77
C ASN A 377 10.20 9.65 15.00
N GLY A 378 10.31 9.60 13.67
CA GLY A 378 10.59 10.75 12.81
C GLY A 378 11.93 10.68 12.09
N LYS A 379 12.75 9.66 12.37
CA LYS A 379 14.00 9.47 11.66
C LYS A 379 13.73 9.02 10.23
N GLY A 380 14.24 9.80 9.27
CA GLY A 380 14.29 9.44 7.86
C GLY A 380 15.70 8.97 7.46
N THR A 381 15.83 7.76 6.93
CA THR A 381 17.11 7.22 6.46
C THR A 381 17.04 7.02 4.96
N VAL A 382 18.07 7.50 4.23
CA VAL A 382 18.21 7.28 2.79
C VAL A 382 19.38 6.32 2.57
N LEU A 383 19.10 5.20 1.87
CA LEU A 383 20.10 4.21 1.50
C LEU A 383 20.31 4.20 -0.02
N ALA A 384 21.48 3.81 -0.48
CA ALA A 384 21.68 3.45 -1.89
C ALA A 384 20.99 2.10 -2.18
N ALA A 385 20.24 2.02 -3.30
CA ALA A 385 19.60 0.78 -3.74
C ALA A 385 20.58 -0.10 -4.53
N GLU A 386 21.62 -0.61 -3.85
CA GLU A 386 22.79 -1.29 -4.46
C GLU A 386 23.15 -2.57 -3.71
N ARG A 387 24.01 -3.39 -4.34
CA ARG A 387 24.57 -4.61 -3.73
C ARG A 387 25.44 -4.32 -2.51
N ASN A 388 26.03 -3.13 -2.42
CA ASN A 388 26.83 -2.71 -1.28
C ASN A 388 25.98 -1.83 -0.35
N PHE A 389 25.97 -2.15 0.95
CA PHE A 389 25.27 -1.34 1.93
C PHE A 389 25.90 0.05 2.06
N LYS A 390 25.11 1.10 1.81
CA LYS A 390 25.54 2.49 1.94
C LYS A 390 24.41 3.37 2.45
N VAL A 391 24.62 4.03 3.58
CA VAL A 391 23.76 5.11 4.07
C VAL A 391 24.17 6.39 3.36
N ILE A 392 23.23 7.06 2.71
CA ILE A 392 23.43 8.35 2.03
C ILE A 392 23.26 9.49 3.03
N SER A 393 22.16 9.44 3.80
CA SER A 393 21.85 10.48 4.80
C SER A 393 20.95 9.93 5.89
N THR A 394 20.93 10.67 7.00
CA THR A 394 19.95 10.51 8.08
C THR A 394 19.31 11.86 8.34
N ASN A 395 18.02 11.89 8.44
CA ASN A 395 17.16 13.08 8.49
C ASN A 395 16.16 12.94 9.63
N GLU A 396 15.45 14.01 9.96
CA GLU A 396 14.45 14.01 11.02
C GLU A 396 13.25 14.88 10.65
N LEU A 397 12.04 14.41 10.99
CA LEU A 397 10.78 15.15 10.98
C LEU A 397 10.05 14.94 12.29
N GLU A 398 9.25 15.92 12.68
CA GLU A 398 8.46 15.85 13.91
C GLU A 398 7.44 14.68 13.86
N ALA A 399 7.39 13.94 14.95
CA ALA A 399 6.31 13.00 15.32
C ALA A 399 6.25 11.66 14.56
N GLY A 400 7.22 11.29 13.75
CA GLY A 400 7.33 9.96 13.15
C GLY A 400 6.21 9.55 12.18
N CYS A 401 6.45 8.49 11.43
CA CYS A 401 5.61 8.05 10.34
C CYS A 401 5.01 6.66 10.59
N MET A 402 3.71 6.52 10.29
CA MET A 402 3.01 5.24 10.23
C MET A 402 2.56 4.92 8.79
N GLY A 403 2.11 5.95 8.05
CA GLY A 403 1.80 5.86 6.63
C GLY A 403 3.06 5.89 5.76
N SER A 404 3.01 5.20 4.63
CA SER A 404 4.10 5.19 3.66
C SER A 404 4.12 6.48 2.85
N PRO A 405 5.30 7.00 2.44
CA PRO A 405 5.36 8.22 1.65
C PRO A 405 4.84 8.03 0.22
N ALA A 406 4.57 9.15 -0.44
CA ALA A 406 4.23 9.24 -1.86
C ALA A 406 5.24 10.09 -2.62
N VAL A 407 5.31 9.91 -3.93
CA VAL A 407 6.15 10.70 -4.83
C VAL A 407 5.30 11.34 -5.91
N SER A 408 5.54 12.63 -6.19
CA SER A 408 4.93 13.32 -7.32
C SER A 408 5.91 14.29 -7.93
N GLY A 409 6.41 13.96 -9.12
CA GLY A 409 7.50 14.70 -9.75
C GLY A 409 8.75 14.70 -8.87
N ASP A 410 9.22 15.89 -8.50
CA ASP A 410 10.37 16.12 -7.63
C ASP A 410 10.01 16.26 -6.13
N MET A 411 8.74 16.02 -5.77
CA MET A 411 8.24 16.17 -4.41
C MET A 411 8.05 14.81 -3.73
N LEU A 412 8.60 14.67 -2.53
CA LEU A 412 8.34 13.58 -1.61
C LEU A 412 7.26 14.04 -0.60
N ILE A 413 6.14 13.35 -0.56
CA ILE A 413 5.02 13.69 0.33
C ILE A 413 5.01 12.69 1.49
N VAL A 414 5.17 13.21 2.70
CA VAL A 414 5.34 12.41 3.91
C VAL A 414 4.24 12.76 4.92
N ARG A 415 3.53 11.74 5.39
CA ARG A 415 2.59 11.87 6.49
C ARG A 415 3.23 11.43 7.79
N THR A 416 3.41 12.37 8.73
CA THR A 416 3.74 12.06 10.11
C THR A 416 2.46 11.88 10.94
N LYS A 417 2.60 11.52 12.22
CA LYS A 417 1.47 11.42 13.16
C LYS A 417 0.77 12.76 13.42
N LYS A 418 1.39 13.91 13.06
CA LYS A 418 0.89 15.25 13.33
C LYS A 418 0.71 16.15 12.11
N ALA A 419 1.37 15.84 10.99
CA ALA A 419 1.36 16.73 9.82
C ALA A 419 1.57 15.98 8.51
N LEU A 420 1.20 16.62 7.41
CA LEU A 420 1.59 16.25 6.06
C LEU A 420 2.67 17.23 5.58
N TYR A 421 3.72 16.71 4.99
CA TYR A 421 4.86 17.47 4.46
C TYR A 421 4.98 17.27 2.95
N GLY A 422 5.28 18.34 2.23
CA GLY A 422 5.85 18.29 0.90
C GLY A 422 7.33 18.62 0.97
N LEU A 423 8.20 17.63 0.72
CA LEU A 423 9.64 17.78 0.71
C LEU A 423 10.15 17.92 -0.72
N ARG A 424 10.96 18.94 -1.00
CA ARG A 424 11.53 19.24 -2.32
C ARG A 424 12.89 19.90 -2.15
N ASN A 425 13.81 19.67 -3.08
CA ASN A 425 15.05 20.42 -3.15
C ASN A 425 14.75 21.92 -3.33
N GLN A 426 15.36 22.77 -2.48
CA GLN A 426 15.30 24.22 -2.52
C GLN A 426 16.66 24.79 -2.89
#